data_97bdfbd3b18c342e38442dddeaf14392
#
_entry.id   97bdfbd3b18c342e38442dddeaf14392
#
_cell.length_a   1.000
_cell.length_b   1.000
_cell.length_c   1.000
_cell.angle_alpha   90.00
_cell.angle_beta   90.00
_cell.angle_gamma   90.00
#
_symmetry.space_group_name_H-M   'P 1'
#
loop_
_entity.id
_entity.type
_entity.pdbx_description
1 polymer ?
#
loop_
_entity_poly.entity_id
_entity_poly.type
_entity_poly.pdbx_seq_one_letter_code
_entity_poly.pdbx_strand_id
1 'polypeptide(L)'
;MEAAVRVIARSGVRGLRVEELAAEAEVSTALLYYHFKDRAGLIQRTLAFISDRATGYTDEAVSGTEDARTVLLQLLLSEIQDTDRVRENSIAWGELRASAIFDTELRATLAESTRSWTQDTAEAVSDAQAAGLADLRVSPLDVADRLTALVEGLSERWLSGSLTLERARELLAGAVDAELGPRPE
;
A
#
# COMPACT_ATOMS: atom_id res chain seq x y z
N MET A 1 1.32 5.31 16.62
CA MET A 1 1.28 5.45 15.13
C MET A 1 -0.12 5.20 14.58
N GLU A 2 -0.88 4.23 15.05
CA GLU A 2 -2.28 3.98 14.65
C GLU A 2 -3.15 5.25 14.64
N ALA A 3 -3.09 6.04 15.72
CA ALA A 3 -3.81 7.31 15.81
C ALA A 3 -3.46 8.29 14.67
N ALA A 4 -2.18 8.33 14.26
CA ALA A 4 -1.76 9.20 13.16
C ALA A 4 -2.36 8.75 11.82
N VAL A 5 -2.40 7.44 11.56
CA VAL A 5 -3.05 6.87 10.36
C VAL A 5 -4.54 7.23 10.35
N ARG A 6 -5.27 7.01 11.47
CA ARG A 6 -6.69 7.36 11.56
C ARG A 6 -6.96 8.86 11.36
N VAL A 7 -6.14 9.72 11.96
CA VAL A 7 -6.30 11.19 11.78
C VAL A 7 -6.04 11.57 10.31
N ILE A 8 -4.99 11.04 9.68
CA ILE A 8 -4.71 11.30 8.27
C ILE A 8 -5.83 10.76 7.38
N ALA A 9 -6.30 9.55 7.63
CA ALA A 9 -7.40 8.95 6.85
C ALA A 9 -8.71 9.74 6.94
N ARG A 10 -8.97 10.42 8.08
CA ARG A 10 -10.18 11.23 8.31
C ARG A 10 -10.06 12.66 7.81
N SER A 11 -8.91 13.29 7.99
CA SER A 11 -8.74 14.76 7.84
C SER A 11 -7.69 15.14 6.78
N GLY A 12 -7.06 14.16 6.13
CA GLY A 12 -5.94 14.36 5.22
C GLY A 12 -4.65 14.80 5.93
N VAL A 13 -3.54 14.75 5.20
CA VAL A 13 -2.22 15.20 5.70
C VAL A 13 -2.24 16.68 6.10
N ARG A 14 -2.92 17.52 5.30
CA ARG A 14 -3.01 18.97 5.60
C ARG A 14 -3.83 19.27 6.86
N GLY A 15 -4.84 18.43 7.14
CA GLY A 15 -5.69 18.54 8.32
C GLY A 15 -5.05 18.00 9.61
N LEU A 16 -3.92 17.32 9.54
CA LEU A 16 -3.24 16.75 10.69
C LEU A 16 -2.76 17.85 11.66
N ARG A 17 -3.44 17.94 12.80
CA ARG A 17 -3.11 18.82 13.92
C ARG A 17 -2.54 18.01 15.09
N VAL A 18 -1.47 18.52 15.70
CA VAL A 18 -0.79 17.81 16.81
C VAL A 18 -1.71 17.64 18.02
N GLU A 19 -2.58 18.62 18.27
CA GLU A 19 -3.56 18.56 19.37
C GLU A 19 -4.61 17.47 19.14
N GLU A 20 -5.11 17.32 17.89
CA GLU A 20 -6.05 16.27 17.51
C GLU A 20 -5.40 14.89 17.61
N LEU A 21 -4.15 14.77 17.15
CA LEU A 21 -3.40 13.53 17.27
C LEU A 21 -3.12 13.16 18.72
N ALA A 22 -2.79 14.14 19.56
CA ALA A 22 -2.55 13.91 20.99
C ALA A 22 -3.81 13.39 21.69
N ALA A 23 -4.97 13.98 21.38
CA ALA A 23 -6.25 13.52 21.88
C ALA A 23 -6.61 12.11 21.38
N GLU A 24 -6.44 11.83 20.09
CA GLU A 24 -6.70 10.51 19.48
C GLU A 24 -5.77 9.41 20.04
N ALA A 25 -4.52 9.77 20.37
CA ALA A 25 -3.52 8.85 20.91
C ALA A 25 -3.54 8.78 22.45
N GLU A 26 -4.40 9.56 23.12
CA GLU A 26 -4.48 9.66 24.58
C GLU A 26 -3.15 10.04 25.25
N VAL A 27 -2.40 10.94 24.63
CA VAL A 27 -1.09 11.42 25.13
C VAL A 27 -1.04 12.95 25.14
N SER A 28 -0.01 13.51 25.79
CA SER A 28 0.23 14.95 25.73
C SER A 28 0.91 15.38 24.43
N THR A 29 0.65 16.61 23.98
CA THR A 29 1.36 17.21 22.85
C THR A 29 2.88 17.29 23.10
N ALA A 30 3.29 17.51 24.34
CA ALA A 30 4.71 17.52 24.72
C ALA A 30 5.38 16.15 24.47
N LEU A 31 4.67 15.04 24.73
CA LEU A 31 5.18 13.70 24.45
C LEU A 31 5.33 13.47 22.93
N LEU A 32 4.39 13.94 22.12
CA LEU A 32 4.49 13.84 20.66
C LEU A 32 5.72 14.60 20.15
N TYR A 33 5.93 15.85 20.57
CA TYR A 33 7.12 16.62 20.16
C TYR A 33 8.43 16.00 20.66
N TYR A 34 8.42 15.38 21.81
CA TYR A 34 9.59 14.65 22.32
C TYR A 34 9.97 13.48 21.40
N HIS A 35 8.99 12.71 20.89
CA HIS A 35 9.23 11.54 20.06
C HIS A 35 9.47 11.88 18.59
N PHE A 36 8.75 12.86 18.04
CA PHE A 36 8.73 13.13 16.59
C PHE A 36 9.46 14.41 16.19
N LYS A 37 9.96 15.19 17.17
CA LYS A 37 10.61 16.49 17.03
C LYS A 37 9.70 17.56 16.41
N ASP A 38 9.18 17.29 15.21
CA ASP A 38 8.33 18.19 14.45
C ASP A 38 7.26 17.41 13.65
N ARG A 39 6.45 18.14 12.91
CA ARG A 39 5.40 17.59 12.06
C ARG A 39 5.96 16.74 10.91
N ALA A 40 7.09 17.13 10.33
CA ALA A 40 7.70 16.38 9.23
C ALA A 40 8.19 15.01 9.70
N GLY A 41 8.87 14.94 10.84
CA GLY A 41 9.30 13.69 11.45
C GLY A 41 8.13 12.76 11.82
N LEU A 42 7.00 13.35 12.29
CA LEU A 42 5.77 12.57 12.51
C LEU A 42 5.26 11.95 11.22
N ILE A 43 5.14 12.73 10.16
CA ILE A 43 4.62 12.26 8.86
C ILE A 43 5.52 11.19 8.26
N GLN A 44 6.85 11.37 8.29
CA GLN A 44 7.81 10.37 7.81
C GLN A 44 7.68 9.03 8.56
N ARG A 45 7.56 9.08 9.88
CA ARG A 45 7.35 7.85 10.68
C ARG A 45 5.98 7.24 10.47
N THR A 46 4.96 8.05 10.16
CA THR A 46 3.64 7.52 9.81
C THR A 46 3.69 6.78 8.48
N LEU A 47 4.41 7.30 7.49
CA LEU A 47 4.60 6.63 6.20
C LEU A 47 5.31 5.28 6.37
N ALA A 48 6.40 5.21 7.13
CA ALA A 48 7.07 3.95 7.43
C ALA A 48 6.13 2.94 8.12
N PHE A 49 5.35 3.42 9.10
CA PHE A 49 4.37 2.58 9.80
C PHE A 49 3.25 2.06 8.88
N ILE A 50 2.80 2.86 7.90
CA ILE A 50 1.82 2.44 6.89
C ILE A 50 2.40 1.30 6.04
N SER A 51 3.65 1.39 5.62
CA SER A 51 4.35 0.34 4.86
C SER A 51 4.48 -0.95 5.67
N ASP A 52 4.96 -0.88 6.91
CA ASP A 52 5.09 -2.04 7.80
C ASP A 52 3.73 -2.70 8.07
N ARG A 53 2.67 -1.89 8.22
CA ARG A 53 1.30 -2.38 8.43
C ARG A 53 0.76 -3.09 7.20
N ALA A 54 1.09 -2.62 6.00
CA ALA A 54 0.75 -3.27 4.73
C ALA A 54 1.40 -4.65 4.63
N THR A 55 2.69 -4.76 4.86
CA THR A 55 3.41 -6.04 4.91
C THR A 55 2.71 -7.03 5.84
N GLY A 56 2.29 -6.60 7.03
CA GLY A 56 1.64 -7.49 8.00
C GLY A 56 0.34 -8.12 7.49
N TYR A 57 -0.56 -7.39 6.82
CA TYR A 57 -1.79 -7.99 6.32
C TYR A 57 -1.62 -8.71 4.98
N THR A 58 -0.59 -8.40 4.21
CA THR A 58 -0.24 -9.16 3.01
C THR A 58 0.35 -10.52 3.36
N ASP A 59 1.24 -10.61 4.34
CA ASP A 59 1.79 -11.87 4.84
C ASP A 59 0.69 -12.80 5.39
N GLU A 60 -0.29 -12.23 6.14
CA GLU A 60 -1.45 -12.96 6.62
C GLU A 60 -2.28 -13.55 5.45
N ALA A 61 -2.44 -12.79 4.36
CA ALA A 61 -3.27 -13.17 3.22
C ALA A 61 -2.70 -14.36 2.43
N VAL A 62 -1.36 -14.50 2.37
CA VAL A 62 -0.72 -15.58 1.59
C VAL A 62 -0.40 -16.83 2.42
N SER A 63 -0.64 -16.78 3.71
CA SER A 63 -0.37 -17.91 4.62
C SER A 63 -1.11 -19.18 4.18
N GLY A 64 -0.36 -20.24 3.87
CA GLY A 64 -0.91 -21.54 3.46
C GLY A 64 -1.23 -21.67 1.96
N THR A 65 -0.85 -20.71 1.12
CA THR A 65 -0.97 -20.78 -0.34
C THR A 65 0.32 -21.36 -0.93
N GLU A 66 0.21 -22.44 -1.74
CA GLU A 66 1.38 -23.10 -2.36
C GLU A 66 1.65 -22.66 -3.80
N ASP A 67 0.64 -22.18 -4.53
CA ASP A 67 0.75 -21.71 -5.92
C ASP A 67 1.27 -20.26 -5.98
N ALA A 68 2.51 -20.07 -6.47
CA ALA A 68 3.19 -18.79 -6.52
C ALA A 68 2.41 -17.69 -7.28
N ARG A 69 1.67 -18.04 -8.36
CA ARG A 69 0.81 -17.10 -9.07
C ARG A 69 -0.39 -16.67 -8.23
N THR A 70 -0.95 -17.58 -7.46
CA THR A 70 -2.03 -17.29 -6.52
C THR A 70 -1.49 -16.46 -5.35
N VAL A 71 -0.27 -16.70 -4.87
CA VAL A 71 0.40 -15.86 -3.87
C VAL A 71 0.48 -14.41 -4.36
N LEU A 72 1.02 -14.16 -5.55
CA LEU A 72 1.08 -12.81 -6.12
C LEU A 72 -0.30 -12.14 -6.18
N LEU A 73 -1.32 -12.87 -6.66
CA LEU A 73 -2.68 -12.33 -6.72
C LEU A 73 -3.23 -11.98 -5.34
N GLN A 74 -3.01 -12.82 -4.33
CA GLN A 74 -3.47 -12.58 -2.96
C GLN A 74 -2.73 -11.40 -2.31
N LEU A 75 -1.41 -11.28 -2.51
CA LEU A 75 -0.64 -10.11 -2.07
C LEU A 75 -1.28 -8.82 -2.57
N LEU A 76 -1.55 -8.72 -3.87
CA LEU A 76 -2.12 -7.52 -4.46
C LEU A 76 -3.59 -7.29 -4.06
N LEU A 77 -4.40 -8.35 -3.98
CA LEU A 77 -5.81 -8.26 -3.55
C LEU A 77 -5.96 -7.91 -2.07
N SER A 78 -4.95 -8.19 -1.24
CA SER A 78 -4.96 -7.81 0.17
C SER A 78 -4.91 -6.30 0.39
N GLU A 79 -4.39 -5.55 -0.59
CA GLU A 79 -4.39 -4.08 -0.60
C GLU A 79 -5.76 -3.47 -0.96
N ILE A 80 -6.71 -4.28 -1.45
CA ILE A 80 -8.07 -3.85 -1.85
C ILE A 80 -9.10 -4.68 -1.09
N GLN A 81 -9.32 -4.32 0.18
CA GLN A 81 -10.26 -5.01 1.09
C GLN A 81 -11.10 -4.01 1.87
N ASP A 82 -12.38 -4.32 2.08
CA ASP A 82 -13.29 -3.50 2.89
C ASP A 82 -13.17 -3.82 4.38
N THR A 83 -11.97 -3.63 4.91
CA THR A 83 -11.68 -3.65 6.34
C THR A 83 -11.21 -2.28 6.77
N ASP A 84 -11.51 -1.88 8.01
CA ASP A 84 -11.07 -0.57 8.53
C ASP A 84 -9.56 -0.40 8.40
N ARG A 85 -8.81 -1.47 8.71
CA ARG A 85 -7.34 -1.49 8.65
C ARG A 85 -6.80 -1.17 7.26
N VAL A 86 -7.33 -1.80 6.21
CA VAL A 86 -6.90 -1.60 4.83
C VAL A 86 -7.39 -0.25 4.30
N ARG A 87 -8.66 0.11 4.57
CA ARG A 87 -9.21 1.41 4.15
C ARG A 87 -8.42 2.60 4.70
N GLU A 88 -8.16 2.60 6.02
CA GLU A 88 -7.35 3.64 6.67
C GLU A 88 -5.94 3.73 6.06
N ASN A 89 -5.32 2.56 5.84
CA ASN A 89 -3.97 2.48 5.28
C ASN A 89 -3.92 3.05 3.87
N SER A 90 -4.84 2.64 3.00
CA SER A 90 -4.90 3.07 1.60
C SER A 90 -5.23 4.56 1.47
N ILE A 91 -6.17 5.08 2.30
CA ILE A 91 -6.49 6.52 2.32
C ILE A 91 -5.26 7.32 2.77
N ALA A 92 -4.60 6.90 3.85
CA ALA A 92 -3.42 7.60 4.36
C ALA A 92 -2.25 7.55 3.37
N TRP A 93 -2.06 6.42 2.69
CA TRP A 93 -1.06 6.29 1.62
C TRP A 93 -1.32 7.25 0.47
N GLY A 94 -2.55 7.30 -0.07
CA GLY A 94 -2.94 8.21 -1.15
C GLY A 94 -2.77 9.68 -0.78
N GLU A 95 -3.15 10.08 0.44
CA GLU A 95 -2.96 11.41 0.98
C GLU A 95 -1.47 11.81 1.07
N LEU A 96 -0.62 10.90 1.54
CA LEU A 96 0.83 11.12 1.62
C LEU A 96 1.45 11.20 0.24
N ARG A 97 1.04 10.35 -0.70
CA ARG A 97 1.48 10.39 -2.10
C ARG A 97 1.10 11.70 -2.77
N ALA A 98 -0.14 12.14 -2.65
CA ALA A 98 -0.60 13.42 -3.19
C ALA A 98 0.15 14.60 -2.57
N SER A 99 0.43 14.55 -1.27
CA SER A 99 1.19 15.58 -0.56
C SER A 99 2.64 15.68 -1.02
N ALA A 100 3.29 14.57 -1.33
CA ALA A 100 4.68 14.52 -1.81
C ALA A 100 4.90 15.23 -3.16
N ILE A 101 3.83 15.47 -3.93
CA ILE A 101 3.90 16.28 -5.16
C ILE A 101 4.36 17.70 -4.81
N PHE A 102 3.92 18.24 -3.68
CA PHE A 102 4.15 19.59 -3.23
C PHE A 102 5.19 19.71 -2.09
N ASP A 103 5.45 18.60 -1.39
CA ASP A 103 6.37 18.53 -0.26
C ASP A 103 7.57 17.63 -0.61
N THR A 104 8.71 18.27 -0.85
CA THR A 104 9.93 17.58 -1.29
C THR A 104 10.55 16.71 -0.19
N GLU A 105 10.30 16.99 1.08
CA GLU A 105 10.83 16.21 2.19
C GLU A 105 10.19 14.81 2.27
N LEU A 106 8.93 14.68 1.81
CA LEU A 106 8.24 13.39 1.74
C LEU A 106 8.68 12.51 0.57
N ARG A 107 9.24 13.11 -0.49
CA ARG A 107 9.55 12.38 -1.74
C ARG A 107 10.53 11.23 -1.54
N ALA A 108 11.59 11.44 -0.77
CA ALA A 108 12.62 10.43 -0.55
C ALA A 108 12.05 9.19 0.17
N THR A 109 11.34 9.42 1.27
CA THR A 109 10.74 8.34 2.07
C THR A 109 9.66 7.61 1.28
N LEU A 110 8.80 8.36 0.55
CA LEU A 110 7.77 7.76 -0.29
C LEU A 110 8.38 6.92 -1.43
N ALA A 111 9.43 7.42 -2.08
CA ALA A 111 10.12 6.69 -3.14
C ALA A 111 10.79 5.41 -2.63
N GLU A 112 11.31 5.41 -1.41
CA GLU A 112 11.88 4.23 -0.76
C GLU A 112 10.80 3.19 -0.47
N SER A 113 9.69 3.57 0.16
CA SER A 113 8.57 2.68 0.44
C SER A 113 7.96 2.10 -0.84
N THR A 114 7.79 2.93 -1.89
CA THR A 114 7.30 2.47 -3.19
C THR A 114 8.25 1.45 -3.81
N ARG A 115 9.56 1.71 -3.76
CA ARG A 115 10.58 0.80 -4.32
C ARG A 115 10.60 -0.54 -3.59
N SER A 116 10.49 -0.54 -2.25
CA SER A 116 10.40 -1.77 -1.47
C SER A 116 9.20 -2.60 -1.89
N TRP A 117 8.02 -1.99 -1.92
CA TRP A 117 6.79 -2.68 -2.34
C TRP A 117 6.86 -3.22 -3.78
N THR A 118 7.40 -2.43 -4.73
CA THR A 118 7.63 -2.90 -6.11
C THR A 118 8.60 -4.07 -6.14
N GLN A 119 9.67 -4.04 -5.33
CA GLN A 119 10.64 -5.13 -5.26
C GLN A 119 10.02 -6.43 -4.71
N ASP A 120 9.27 -6.35 -3.61
CA ASP A 120 8.57 -7.50 -3.03
C ASP A 120 7.58 -8.12 -4.05
N THR A 121 6.86 -7.27 -4.79
CA THR A 121 5.97 -7.72 -5.87
C THR A 121 6.75 -8.36 -7.01
N ALA A 122 7.92 -7.82 -7.40
CA ALA A 122 8.76 -8.39 -8.46
C ALA A 122 9.34 -9.74 -8.06
N GLU A 123 9.66 -9.93 -6.79
CA GLU A 123 10.08 -11.24 -6.26
C GLU A 123 8.96 -12.26 -6.39
N ALA A 124 7.72 -11.93 -6.04
CA ALA A 124 6.57 -12.81 -6.24
C ALA A 124 6.31 -13.16 -7.71
N VAL A 125 6.55 -12.22 -8.65
CA VAL A 125 6.51 -12.51 -10.10
C VAL A 125 7.60 -13.48 -10.50
N SER A 126 8.83 -13.28 -9.98
CA SER A 126 9.98 -14.17 -10.24
C SER A 126 9.73 -15.57 -9.72
N ASP A 127 9.12 -15.70 -8.56
CA ASP A 127 8.73 -17.00 -7.99
C ASP A 127 7.70 -17.71 -8.87
N ALA A 128 6.70 -16.98 -9.41
CA ALA A 128 5.75 -17.52 -10.36
C ALA A 128 6.44 -17.97 -11.68
N GLN A 129 7.44 -17.24 -12.15
CA GLN A 129 8.26 -17.64 -13.30
C GLN A 129 9.09 -18.90 -13.00
N ALA A 130 9.73 -18.96 -11.84
CA ALA A 130 10.54 -20.12 -11.42
C ALA A 130 9.68 -21.40 -11.25
N ALA A 131 8.42 -21.23 -10.86
CA ALA A 131 7.43 -22.31 -10.78
C ALA A 131 6.83 -22.69 -12.16
N GLY A 132 7.19 -22.00 -13.25
CA GLY A 132 6.62 -22.23 -14.59
C GLY A 132 5.18 -21.71 -14.75
N LEU A 133 4.73 -20.82 -13.85
CA LEU A 133 3.36 -20.30 -13.82
C LEU A 133 3.23 -18.88 -14.42
N ALA A 134 4.30 -18.33 -14.94
CA ALA A 134 4.34 -17.03 -15.62
C ALA A 134 5.30 -17.05 -16.83
N ASP A 135 5.02 -16.19 -17.80
CA ASP A 135 5.86 -16.06 -19.00
C ASP A 135 7.26 -15.52 -18.64
N LEU A 136 8.30 -16.30 -18.96
CA LEU A 136 9.70 -15.92 -18.71
C LEU A 136 10.18 -14.72 -19.54
N ARG A 137 9.42 -14.28 -20.54
CA ARG A 137 9.77 -13.13 -21.40
C ARG A 137 9.41 -11.79 -20.78
N VAL A 138 8.56 -11.76 -19.76
CA VAL A 138 8.20 -10.52 -19.07
C VAL A 138 9.24 -10.16 -18.03
N SER A 139 9.54 -8.87 -17.88
CA SER A 139 10.39 -8.36 -16.81
C SER A 139 9.61 -8.34 -15.50
N PRO A 140 10.03 -9.06 -14.45
CA PRO A 140 9.34 -9.02 -13.16
C PRO A 140 9.17 -7.61 -12.59
N LEU A 141 10.21 -6.78 -12.72
CA LEU A 141 10.17 -5.40 -12.22
C LEU A 141 9.15 -4.54 -13.00
N ASP A 142 9.10 -4.65 -14.33
CA ASP A 142 8.14 -3.89 -15.14
C ASP A 142 6.69 -4.33 -14.86
N VAL A 143 6.47 -5.62 -14.62
CA VAL A 143 5.17 -6.16 -14.21
C VAL A 143 4.79 -5.60 -12.83
N ALA A 144 5.72 -5.63 -11.89
CA ALA A 144 5.50 -5.12 -10.54
C ALA A 144 5.19 -3.63 -10.54
N ASP A 145 5.93 -2.81 -11.29
CA ASP A 145 5.67 -1.37 -11.43
C ASP A 145 4.25 -1.09 -11.95
N ARG A 146 3.80 -1.85 -12.97
CA ARG A 146 2.44 -1.69 -13.53
C ARG A 146 1.37 -2.15 -12.55
N LEU A 147 1.55 -3.30 -11.88
CA LEU A 147 0.54 -3.85 -10.97
C LEU A 147 0.42 -3.03 -9.68
N THR A 148 1.51 -2.55 -9.09
CA THR A 148 1.46 -1.70 -7.91
C THR A 148 0.83 -0.34 -8.22
N ALA A 149 1.15 0.28 -9.36
CA ALA A 149 0.47 1.49 -9.82
C ALA A 149 -1.03 1.27 -10.07
N LEU A 150 -1.41 0.09 -10.60
CA LEU A 150 -2.82 -0.26 -10.80
C LEU A 150 -3.55 -0.43 -9.46
N VAL A 151 -2.95 -1.09 -8.48
CA VAL A 151 -3.52 -1.22 -7.12
C VAL A 151 -3.82 0.16 -6.54
N GLU A 152 -2.89 1.10 -6.60
CA GLU A 152 -3.11 2.47 -6.14
C GLU A 152 -4.30 3.13 -6.85
N GLY A 153 -4.33 3.09 -8.18
CA GLY A 153 -5.40 3.71 -8.95
C GLY A 153 -6.77 3.06 -8.73
N LEU A 154 -6.84 1.73 -8.55
CA LEU A 154 -8.06 1.01 -8.25
C LEU A 154 -8.56 1.29 -6.82
N SER A 155 -7.64 1.34 -5.84
CA SER A 155 -7.96 1.69 -4.45
C SER A 155 -8.55 3.10 -4.35
N GLU A 156 -7.95 4.09 -5.00
CA GLU A 156 -8.46 5.47 -5.01
C GLU A 156 -9.86 5.57 -5.64
N ARG A 157 -10.09 4.86 -6.76
CA ARG A 157 -11.40 4.83 -7.44
C ARG A 157 -12.47 4.16 -6.59
N TRP A 158 -12.13 3.06 -5.92
CA TRP A 158 -13.04 2.39 -5.00
C TRP A 158 -13.36 3.28 -3.80
N LEU A 159 -12.35 3.81 -3.11
CA LEU A 159 -12.51 4.64 -1.91
C LEU A 159 -13.25 5.95 -2.19
N SER A 160 -13.11 6.52 -3.39
CA SER A 160 -13.84 7.70 -3.84
C SER A 160 -15.25 7.40 -4.39
N GLY A 161 -15.67 6.13 -4.42
CA GLY A 161 -16.99 5.73 -4.90
C GLY A 161 -17.16 5.71 -6.42
N SER A 162 -16.08 5.86 -7.19
CA SER A 162 -16.09 5.81 -8.65
C SER A 162 -16.12 4.39 -9.20
N LEU A 163 -15.81 3.39 -8.35
CA LEU A 163 -15.74 1.97 -8.69
C LEU A 163 -16.22 1.14 -7.49
N THR A 164 -16.89 0.01 -7.74
CA THR A 164 -17.20 -0.93 -6.65
C THR A 164 -15.97 -1.74 -6.26
N LEU A 165 -15.94 -2.23 -5.02
CA LEU A 165 -14.88 -3.12 -4.55
C LEU A 165 -14.73 -4.36 -5.43
N GLU A 166 -15.84 -5.03 -5.74
CA GLU A 166 -15.84 -6.23 -6.58
C GLU A 166 -15.19 -5.92 -7.95
N ARG A 167 -15.61 -4.79 -8.57
CA ARG A 167 -15.06 -4.43 -9.89
C ARG A 167 -13.58 -4.09 -9.83
N ALA A 168 -13.11 -3.42 -8.76
CA ALA A 168 -11.68 -3.15 -8.55
C ALA A 168 -10.88 -4.47 -8.48
N ARG A 169 -11.36 -5.43 -7.69
CA ARG A 169 -10.74 -6.75 -7.53
C ARG A 169 -10.74 -7.57 -8.82
N GLU A 170 -11.84 -7.57 -9.58
CA GLU A 170 -11.93 -8.21 -10.90
C GLU A 170 -10.92 -7.63 -11.89
N LEU A 171 -10.81 -6.30 -11.95
CA LEU A 171 -9.87 -5.62 -12.85
C LEU A 171 -8.42 -5.94 -12.49
N LEU A 172 -8.10 -5.99 -11.19
CA LEU A 172 -6.76 -6.34 -10.73
C LEU A 172 -6.42 -7.79 -11.08
N ALA A 173 -7.35 -8.73 -10.82
CA ALA A 173 -7.15 -10.14 -11.17
C ALA A 173 -6.95 -10.34 -12.68
N GLY A 174 -7.77 -9.68 -13.50
CA GLY A 174 -7.60 -9.71 -14.96
C GLY A 174 -6.29 -9.10 -15.44
N ALA A 175 -5.78 -8.07 -14.75
CA ALA A 175 -4.48 -7.49 -15.06
C ALA A 175 -3.33 -8.45 -14.72
N VAL A 176 -3.38 -9.12 -13.56
CA VAL A 176 -2.40 -10.16 -13.20
C VAL A 176 -2.38 -11.27 -14.24
N ASP A 177 -3.55 -11.74 -14.69
CA ASP A 177 -3.64 -12.77 -15.74
C ASP A 177 -3.05 -12.29 -17.08
N ALA A 178 -3.30 -11.04 -17.45
CA ALA A 178 -2.77 -10.46 -18.68
C ALA A 178 -1.24 -10.28 -18.64
N GLU A 179 -0.70 -9.85 -17.50
CA GLU A 179 0.74 -9.63 -17.30
C GLU A 179 1.53 -10.95 -17.26
N LEU A 180 1.03 -11.96 -16.58
CA LEU A 180 1.72 -13.23 -16.41
C LEU A 180 1.53 -14.21 -17.59
N GLY A 181 0.61 -13.91 -18.50
CA GLY A 181 0.25 -14.79 -19.61
C GLY A 181 -0.64 -15.98 -19.18
N PRO A 182 -1.01 -16.87 -20.13
CA PRO A 182 -1.85 -18.01 -19.85
C PRO A 182 -1.19 -18.97 -18.85
N ARG A 183 -2.00 -19.59 -17.99
CA ARG A 183 -1.49 -20.68 -17.14
C ARG A 183 -1.07 -21.86 -18.02
N PRO A 184 0.11 -22.45 -17.80
CA PRO A 184 0.48 -23.69 -18.49
C PRO A 184 -0.53 -24.79 -18.12
N GLU A 185 -0.85 -25.66 -19.12
CA GLU A 185 -1.74 -26.82 -18.94
C GLU A 185 -1.11 -27.88 -18.05
#